data_031871e55458f5d9b4c3b4f6470db924
#
_entry.id   031871e55458f5d9b4c3b4f6470db924
#
_cell.length_a   1.000
_cell.length_b   1.000
_cell.length_c   1.000
_cell.angle_alpha   90.00
_cell.angle_beta   90.00
_cell.angle_gamma   90.00
#
_symmetry.space_group_name_H-M   'P 1'
#
loop_
_entity.id
_entity.type
_entity.pdbx_description
1 polymer ?
#
loop_
_entity_poly.entity_id
_entity_poly.type
_entity_poly.pdbx_seq_one_letter_code
_entity_poly.pdbx_strand_id
1 'polypeptide(L)'
;MPTAWWRTMALALLLALAPSAFAADPPRVVGYVMDRDPLPAVSAEKLDAVIYGFALVDSGHTVHFPRPGMSQRLDQLAALRRRNPGLKVLLGIGGWGADHFSEAAATENGRLAFARTAVAMVRRHDLDGLDIDWEYPTLPGPGISHAPADRDNFPLLLRAVRQALDALSVRTGKRYLLTIAAAGGEAARGLDLPRIVPLVDAIHLMTFDFHGRDGCRTGHHAGLHRSALAGPADRDTMRAVDEFLAAGVPPRKLLPGIAFHGKRFTGVAPGNDGLYQPCDGEVTTLSWREVRDHLLTDGGFVRHWDEQAQAAWLWNPRTRVFVTYEDPEAIRAKARHVRERGLGGVMYREHGADANEQLLDIAREALGLP
;
A
#
# COMPACT_ATOMS: atom_id res chain seq x y z
N MET A 1 72.94 -41.06 29.75
CA MET A 1 72.53 -40.52 28.44
C MET A 1 71.02 -40.31 28.48
N PRO A 2 70.50 -39.11 28.54
CA PRO A 2 69.06 -38.88 28.50
C PRO A 2 68.61 -38.34 27.17
N THR A 3 67.57 -38.89 26.62
CA THR A 3 66.92 -38.55 25.38
C THR A 3 65.97 -37.40 25.58
N ALA A 4 66.10 -36.32 24.77
CA ALA A 4 65.26 -35.14 24.78
C ALA A 4 63.98 -35.40 24.00
N TRP A 5 62.83 -35.08 24.63
CA TRP A 5 61.50 -35.12 23.96
C TRP A 5 61.12 -33.73 23.52
N TRP A 6 60.97 -33.51 22.26
CA TRP A 6 60.46 -32.30 21.64
C TRP A 6 58.91 -32.38 21.63
N ARG A 7 58.29 -31.54 22.41
CA ARG A 7 56.83 -31.31 22.34
C ARG A 7 56.56 -30.18 21.37
N THR A 8 56.03 -30.49 20.21
CA THR A 8 55.46 -29.55 19.25
C THR A 8 54.06 -29.13 19.73
N MET A 9 53.90 -27.90 20.16
CA MET A 9 52.57 -27.28 20.37
C MET A 9 52.02 -26.80 19.04
N ALA A 10 51.00 -27.49 18.55
CA ALA A 10 50.19 -27.00 17.42
C ALA A 10 49.21 -25.93 17.92
N LEU A 11 49.45 -24.67 17.51
CA LEU A 11 48.53 -23.55 17.78
C LEU A 11 47.39 -23.65 16.76
N ALA A 12 46.22 -24.12 17.17
CA ALA A 12 44.99 -24.08 16.35
C ALA A 12 44.44 -22.66 16.32
N LEU A 13 44.61 -21.97 15.20
CA LEU A 13 43.99 -20.67 14.93
C LEU A 13 42.49 -20.90 14.64
N LEU A 14 41.64 -20.70 15.63
CA LEU A 14 40.18 -20.58 15.44
C LEU A 14 39.89 -19.25 14.75
N LEU A 15 39.77 -19.28 13.42
CA LEU A 15 39.13 -18.19 12.65
C LEU A 15 37.64 -18.19 13.01
N ALA A 16 37.24 -17.28 13.90
CA ALA A 16 35.86 -16.96 14.10
C ALA A 16 35.29 -16.31 12.82
N LEU A 17 34.58 -17.08 12.03
CA LEU A 17 33.73 -16.58 10.95
C LEU A 17 32.64 -15.71 11.60
N ALA A 18 32.87 -14.40 11.64
CA ALA A 18 31.80 -13.46 11.92
C ALA A 18 30.71 -13.69 10.87
N PRO A 19 29.42 -13.83 11.26
CA PRO A 19 28.36 -13.93 10.29
C PRO A 19 28.38 -12.64 9.46
N SER A 20 28.62 -12.77 8.15
CA SER A 20 28.41 -11.67 7.23
C SER A 20 27.00 -11.22 7.41
N ALA A 21 26.78 -10.04 7.98
CA ALA A 21 25.49 -9.39 7.96
C ALA A 21 25.16 -9.19 6.48
N PHE A 22 24.35 -10.06 5.91
CA PHE A 22 23.78 -9.84 4.59
C PHE A 22 23.09 -8.48 4.68
N ALA A 23 23.57 -7.52 3.89
CA ALA A 23 22.91 -6.23 3.78
C ALA A 23 21.45 -6.53 3.42
N ALA A 24 20.54 -6.09 4.28
CA ALA A 24 19.11 -6.27 4.00
C ALA A 24 18.80 -5.56 2.69
N ASP A 25 17.98 -6.18 1.82
CA ASP A 25 17.54 -5.53 0.59
C ASP A 25 17.02 -4.12 0.91
N PRO A 26 17.29 -3.11 0.08
CA PRO A 26 16.81 -1.76 0.30
C PRO A 26 15.26 -1.72 0.40
N PRO A 27 14.70 -0.76 1.12
CA PRO A 27 13.26 -0.59 1.16
C PRO A 27 12.74 -0.23 -0.23
N ARG A 28 11.56 -0.77 -0.60
CA ARG A 28 10.94 -0.56 -1.91
C ARG A 28 10.01 0.64 -1.90
N VAL A 29 9.86 1.28 -3.06
CA VAL A 29 8.85 2.31 -3.31
C VAL A 29 7.90 1.81 -4.40
N VAL A 30 6.63 1.61 -4.02
CA VAL A 30 5.57 1.10 -4.88
C VAL A 30 4.51 2.17 -5.08
N GLY A 31 4.24 2.54 -6.34
CA GLY A 31 3.27 3.58 -6.67
C GLY A 31 2.00 3.04 -7.32
N TYR A 32 0.83 3.41 -6.80
CA TYR A 32 -0.43 3.19 -7.51
C TYR A 32 -0.64 4.29 -8.55
N VAL A 33 -0.83 3.89 -9.80
CA VAL A 33 -1.14 4.76 -10.94
C VAL A 33 -2.56 4.47 -11.38
N MET A 34 -3.47 5.40 -11.05
CA MET A 34 -4.88 5.27 -11.43
C MET A 34 -5.07 5.55 -12.91
N ASP A 35 -5.96 4.77 -13.53
CA ASP A 35 -6.30 4.97 -14.94
C ASP A 35 -6.90 6.35 -15.19
N ARG A 36 -6.19 7.16 -15.97
CA ARG A 36 -6.58 8.51 -16.42
C ARG A 36 -6.16 8.69 -17.87
N ASP A 37 -6.85 9.57 -18.57
CA ASP A 37 -6.49 9.95 -19.93
C ASP A 37 -6.26 11.47 -20.01
N PRO A 38 -5.01 11.92 -20.22
CA PRO A 38 -3.78 11.11 -20.31
C PRO A 38 -3.32 10.54 -18.96
N LEU A 39 -2.45 9.52 -19.01
CA LEU A 39 -1.75 9.05 -17.80
C LEU A 39 -0.87 10.16 -17.20
N PRO A 40 -0.73 10.21 -15.86
CA PRO A 40 0.24 11.10 -15.24
C PRO A 40 1.66 10.69 -15.67
N ALA A 41 2.55 11.67 -15.76
CA ALA A 41 3.98 11.41 -15.98
C ALA A 41 4.55 10.62 -14.79
N VAL A 42 5.34 9.58 -15.06
CA VAL A 42 5.94 8.71 -14.05
C VAL A 42 7.47 8.67 -14.27
N SER A 43 8.22 9.06 -13.25
CA SER A 43 9.68 8.90 -13.22
C SER A 43 10.02 7.46 -12.83
N ALA A 44 10.18 6.62 -13.86
CA ALA A 44 10.42 5.19 -13.70
C ALA A 44 11.61 4.88 -12.78
N GLU A 45 12.61 5.73 -12.78
CA GLU A 45 13.88 5.59 -12.04
C GLU A 45 13.69 5.72 -10.53
N LYS A 46 12.58 6.32 -10.11
CA LYS A 46 12.26 6.55 -8.70
C LYS A 46 11.48 5.39 -8.06
N LEU A 47 11.08 4.37 -8.84
CA LEU A 47 10.14 3.34 -8.42
C LEU A 47 10.70 1.94 -8.60
N ASP A 48 10.40 1.07 -7.63
CA ASP A 48 10.64 -0.38 -7.71
C ASP A 48 9.46 -1.08 -8.40
N ALA A 49 8.24 -0.58 -8.17
CA ALA A 49 7.06 -1.09 -8.86
C ALA A 49 6.01 0.00 -9.07
N VAL A 50 5.23 -0.17 -10.15
CA VAL A 50 3.96 0.53 -10.38
C VAL A 50 2.82 -0.47 -10.44
N ILE A 51 1.69 -0.11 -9.84
CA ILE A 51 0.45 -0.86 -9.88
C ILE A 51 -0.56 -0.03 -10.65
N TYR A 52 -1.01 -0.53 -11.79
CA TYR A 52 -2.02 0.15 -12.60
C TYR A 52 -3.42 -0.21 -12.11
N GLY A 53 -4.19 0.74 -11.69
CA GLY A 53 -5.51 0.52 -11.08
C GLY A 53 -6.66 1.05 -11.94
N PHE A 54 -7.73 0.30 -12.08
CA PHE A 54 -7.92 -1.11 -11.72
C PHE A 54 -8.68 -1.84 -12.81
N ALA A 55 -8.33 -3.12 -13.02
CA ALA A 55 -9.23 -4.04 -13.69
C ALA A 55 -10.32 -4.49 -12.69
N LEU A 56 -11.45 -4.92 -13.19
CA LEU A 56 -12.59 -5.38 -12.39
C LEU A 56 -12.90 -6.85 -12.66
N VAL A 57 -13.70 -7.43 -11.76
CA VAL A 57 -14.26 -8.78 -11.90
C VAL A 57 -15.71 -8.65 -12.34
N ASP A 58 -16.12 -9.43 -13.33
CA ASP A 58 -17.52 -9.48 -13.76
C ASP A 58 -18.32 -10.64 -13.12
N SER A 59 -19.62 -10.69 -13.35
CA SER A 59 -20.49 -11.75 -12.83
C SER A 59 -20.16 -13.15 -13.39
N GLY A 60 -19.36 -13.25 -14.44
CA GLY A 60 -18.79 -14.50 -14.96
C GLY A 60 -17.47 -14.88 -14.30
N HIS A 61 -17.06 -14.15 -13.25
CA HIS A 61 -15.82 -14.32 -12.50
C HIS A 61 -14.57 -14.09 -13.36
N THR A 62 -14.66 -13.25 -14.42
CA THR A 62 -13.54 -12.95 -15.28
C THR A 62 -13.02 -11.54 -15.06
N VAL A 63 -11.69 -11.39 -15.18
CA VAL A 63 -11.03 -10.10 -15.03
C VAL A 63 -11.05 -9.35 -16.37
N HIS A 64 -11.46 -8.09 -16.34
CA HIS A 64 -11.59 -7.26 -17.53
C HIS A 64 -11.25 -5.78 -17.24
N PHE A 65 -10.97 -5.01 -18.27
CA PHE A 65 -10.86 -3.56 -18.18
C PHE A 65 -12.23 -2.91 -18.26
N PRO A 66 -12.63 -2.09 -17.28
CA PRO A 66 -13.97 -1.47 -17.27
C PRO A 66 -14.12 -0.30 -18.26
N ARG A 67 -13.01 0.24 -18.80
CA ARG A 67 -13.05 1.42 -19.65
C ARG A 67 -12.23 1.22 -20.94
N PRO A 68 -12.65 1.82 -22.05
CA PRO A 68 -11.84 1.86 -23.27
C PRO A 68 -10.48 2.51 -23.06
N GLY A 69 -9.47 2.08 -23.80
CA GLY A 69 -8.12 2.65 -23.77
C GLY A 69 -7.24 2.19 -22.59
N MET A 70 -7.79 1.50 -21.59
CA MET A 70 -6.98 1.01 -20.44
C MET A 70 -5.87 0.07 -20.87
N SER A 71 -6.14 -0.80 -21.85
CA SER A 71 -5.14 -1.72 -22.42
C SER A 71 -3.92 -0.95 -22.96
N GLN A 72 -4.15 0.09 -23.75
CA GLN A 72 -3.09 0.92 -24.33
C GLN A 72 -2.32 1.72 -23.26
N ARG A 73 -3.02 2.25 -22.26
CA ARG A 73 -2.37 2.98 -21.16
C ARG A 73 -1.52 2.06 -20.28
N LEU A 74 -1.97 0.83 -20.04
CA LEU A 74 -1.14 -0.17 -19.36
C LEU A 74 0.13 -0.50 -20.16
N ASP A 75 0.02 -0.63 -21.49
CA ASP A 75 1.20 -0.84 -22.35
C ASP A 75 2.17 0.35 -22.31
N GLN A 76 1.67 1.58 -22.15
CA GLN A 76 2.51 2.77 -21.94
C GLN A 76 3.28 2.69 -20.63
N LEU A 77 2.64 2.24 -19.54
CA LEU A 77 3.34 2.03 -18.26
C LEU A 77 4.36 0.89 -18.35
N ALA A 78 4.01 -0.23 -18.99
CA ALA A 78 4.94 -1.34 -19.21
C ALA A 78 6.18 -0.90 -20.01
N ALA A 79 6.02 0.04 -20.93
CA ALA A 79 7.09 0.61 -21.72
C ALA A 79 8.11 1.42 -20.88
N LEU A 80 7.78 1.85 -19.68
CA LEU A 80 8.71 2.55 -18.76
C LEU A 80 9.91 1.69 -18.37
N ARG A 81 9.81 0.36 -18.47
CA ARG A 81 10.95 -0.55 -18.27
C ARG A 81 12.09 -0.34 -19.25
N ARG A 82 11.87 0.35 -20.38
CA ARG A 82 12.98 0.76 -21.27
C ARG A 82 13.88 1.80 -20.63
N ARG A 83 13.36 2.61 -19.70
CA ARG A 83 14.11 3.61 -18.93
C ARG A 83 14.66 3.02 -17.62
N ASN A 84 13.89 2.18 -16.95
CA ASN A 84 14.30 1.44 -15.76
C ASN A 84 14.01 -0.05 -15.93
N PRO A 85 14.96 -0.88 -16.36
CA PRO A 85 14.76 -2.33 -16.50
C PRO A 85 14.43 -3.06 -15.18
N GLY A 86 14.74 -2.43 -14.03
CA GLY A 86 14.40 -2.95 -12.69
C GLY A 86 12.94 -2.76 -12.31
N LEU A 87 12.25 -1.80 -12.93
CA LEU A 87 10.86 -1.47 -12.62
C LEU A 87 9.94 -2.67 -12.84
N LYS A 88 9.11 -2.98 -11.83
CA LYS A 88 8.04 -3.96 -11.94
C LYS A 88 6.71 -3.27 -12.26
N VAL A 89 5.97 -3.80 -13.23
CA VAL A 89 4.65 -3.28 -13.62
C VAL A 89 3.61 -4.35 -13.32
N LEU A 90 2.70 -4.05 -12.40
CA LEU A 90 1.63 -4.95 -11.96
C LEU A 90 0.28 -4.39 -12.40
N LEU A 91 -0.67 -5.29 -12.64
CA LEU A 91 -2.08 -4.94 -12.80
C LEU A 91 -2.78 -5.07 -11.45
N GLY A 92 -3.35 -3.98 -10.96
CA GLY A 92 -4.26 -3.96 -9.83
C GLY A 92 -5.65 -4.45 -10.27
N ILE A 93 -6.23 -5.34 -9.49
CA ILE A 93 -7.58 -5.87 -9.70
C ILE A 93 -8.39 -5.56 -8.45
N GLY A 94 -9.49 -4.80 -8.59
CA GLY A 94 -10.34 -4.45 -7.46
C GLY A 94 -10.48 -2.96 -7.23
N GLY A 95 -10.18 -2.53 -6.00
CA GLY A 95 -10.37 -1.16 -5.51
C GLY A 95 -11.73 -0.93 -4.87
N TRP A 96 -11.91 0.24 -4.26
CA TRP A 96 -13.14 0.59 -3.53
C TRP A 96 -14.40 0.46 -4.37
N GLY A 97 -15.34 -0.39 -3.93
CA GLY A 97 -16.59 -0.66 -4.63
C GLY A 97 -16.51 -1.69 -5.77
N ALA A 98 -15.37 -2.33 -5.97
CA ALA A 98 -15.24 -3.42 -6.92
C ALA A 98 -15.93 -4.69 -6.39
N ASP A 99 -16.95 -5.15 -7.09
CA ASP A 99 -17.77 -6.30 -6.71
C ASP A 99 -17.29 -7.63 -7.31
N HIS A 100 -18.04 -8.70 -7.04
CA HIS A 100 -17.91 -10.07 -7.55
C HIS A 100 -16.69 -10.87 -7.04
N PHE A 101 -15.95 -10.36 -6.08
CA PHE A 101 -14.84 -11.13 -5.47
C PHE A 101 -15.36 -12.29 -4.63
N SER A 102 -16.43 -12.07 -3.83
CA SER A 102 -17.01 -13.09 -2.95
C SER A 102 -17.48 -14.29 -3.76
N GLU A 103 -18.23 -14.07 -4.84
CA GLU A 103 -18.71 -15.13 -5.72
C GLU A 103 -17.55 -15.82 -6.47
N ALA A 104 -16.58 -15.04 -6.99
CA ALA A 104 -15.42 -15.61 -7.67
C ALA A 104 -14.58 -16.49 -6.74
N ALA A 105 -14.44 -16.10 -5.47
CA ALA A 105 -13.69 -16.84 -4.48
C ALA A 105 -14.42 -18.07 -3.94
N ALA A 106 -15.76 -18.06 -3.96
CA ALA A 106 -16.59 -19.10 -3.33
C ALA A 106 -16.45 -20.48 -3.97
N THR A 107 -16.25 -20.57 -5.27
CA THR A 107 -16.20 -21.83 -6.00
C THR A 107 -14.87 -22.09 -6.67
N GLU A 108 -14.51 -23.34 -6.87
CA GLU A 108 -13.30 -23.70 -7.61
C GLU A 108 -13.33 -23.17 -9.05
N ASN A 109 -14.45 -23.31 -9.74
CA ASN A 109 -14.63 -22.80 -11.11
C ASN A 109 -14.48 -21.27 -11.16
N GLY A 110 -15.03 -20.54 -10.19
CA GLY A 110 -14.87 -19.09 -10.09
C GLY A 110 -13.41 -18.69 -9.91
N ARG A 111 -12.71 -19.32 -8.96
CA ARG A 111 -11.28 -19.09 -8.72
C ARG A 111 -10.41 -19.38 -9.95
N LEU A 112 -10.71 -20.46 -10.68
CA LEU A 112 -9.99 -20.82 -11.90
C LEU A 112 -10.30 -19.85 -13.07
N ALA A 113 -11.54 -19.39 -13.21
CA ALA A 113 -11.91 -18.39 -14.20
C ALA A 113 -11.20 -17.06 -13.94
N PHE A 114 -11.21 -16.58 -12.70
CA PHE A 114 -10.48 -15.41 -12.25
C PHE A 114 -8.98 -15.52 -12.55
N ALA A 115 -8.33 -16.58 -12.05
CA ALA A 115 -6.89 -16.77 -12.20
C ALA A 115 -6.46 -16.85 -13.67
N ARG A 116 -7.23 -17.59 -14.50
CA ARG A 116 -6.98 -17.74 -15.93
C ARG A 116 -7.03 -16.40 -16.66
N THR A 117 -8.06 -15.60 -16.41
CA THR A 117 -8.27 -14.32 -17.09
C THR A 117 -7.28 -13.25 -16.62
N ALA A 118 -7.01 -13.17 -15.31
CA ALA A 118 -6.00 -12.28 -14.74
C ALA A 118 -4.59 -12.57 -15.29
N VAL A 119 -4.18 -13.86 -15.32
CA VAL A 119 -2.86 -14.25 -15.84
C VAL A 119 -2.77 -14.11 -17.38
N ALA A 120 -3.89 -14.23 -18.09
CA ALA A 120 -3.92 -13.92 -19.52
C ALA A 120 -3.60 -12.43 -19.78
N MET A 121 -4.07 -11.51 -18.93
CA MET A 121 -3.69 -10.09 -19.00
C MET A 121 -2.20 -9.87 -18.71
N VAL A 122 -1.65 -10.53 -17.66
CA VAL A 122 -0.21 -10.48 -17.35
C VAL A 122 0.62 -10.86 -18.58
N ARG A 123 0.25 -11.96 -19.24
CA ARG A 123 0.95 -12.44 -20.45
C ARG A 123 0.77 -11.49 -21.63
N ARG A 124 -0.47 -10.99 -21.86
CA ARG A 124 -0.80 -10.12 -23.00
C ARG A 124 -0.04 -8.81 -22.98
N HIS A 125 0.10 -8.20 -21.80
CA HIS A 125 0.73 -6.90 -21.61
C HIS A 125 2.17 -7.00 -21.08
N ASP A 126 2.76 -8.20 -21.09
CA ASP A 126 4.12 -8.48 -20.58
C ASP A 126 4.36 -7.88 -19.18
N LEU A 127 3.42 -8.07 -18.25
CA LEU A 127 3.51 -7.51 -16.92
C LEU A 127 4.45 -8.35 -16.02
N ASP A 128 4.74 -7.82 -14.83
CA ASP A 128 5.56 -8.47 -13.83
C ASP A 128 4.73 -9.17 -12.74
N GLY A 129 3.41 -8.99 -12.74
CA GLY A 129 2.53 -9.65 -11.78
C GLY A 129 1.16 -8.99 -11.63
N LEU A 130 0.53 -9.32 -10.50
CA LEU A 130 -0.80 -8.89 -10.13
C LEU A 130 -0.80 -8.35 -8.70
N ASP A 131 -1.66 -7.37 -8.45
CA ASP A 131 -2.04 -6.88 -7.14
C ASP A 131 -3.54 -7.06 -6.93
N ILE A 132 -3.96 -7.69 -5.84
CA ILE A 132 -5.37 -7.93 -5.54
C ILE A 132 -5.81 -6.98 -4.45
N ASP A 133 -6.75 -6.09 -4.81
CA ASP A 133 -7.30 -5.05 -3.94
C ASP A 133 -8.79 -5.32 -3.69
N TRP A 134 -9.09 -6.33 -2.86
CA TRP A 134 -10.45 -6.66 -2.43
C TRP A 134 -10.81 -5.88 -1.16
N GLU A 135 -11.73 -4.92 -1.29
CA GLU A 135 -12.11 -4.01 -0.20
C GLU A 135 -13.58 -4.21 0.25
N TYR A 136 -13.91 -5.15 1.15
CA TYR A 136 -13.02 -6.08 1.87
C TYR A 136 -13.66 -7.47 1.98
N PRO A 137 -12.88 -8.56 2.10
CA PRO A 137 -13.43 -9.86 2.46
C PRO A 137 -14.26 -9.78 3.76
N THR A 138 -15.39 -10.42 3.80
CA THR A 138 -16.32 -10.53 4.95
C THR A 138 -17.06 -9.25 5.36
N LEU A 139 -16.71 -8.08 4.81
CA LEU A 139 -17.31 -6.81 5.22
C LEU A 139 -18.22 -6.23 4.12
N PRO A 140 -19.31 -5.58 4.49
CA PRO A 140 -20.11 -4.81 3.55
C PRO A 140 -19.26 -3.62 3.04
N GLY A 141 -19.36 -3.34 1.76
CA GLY A 141 -18.82 -2.15 1.11
C GLY A 141 -19.90 -1.51 0.23
N PRO A 142 -19.60 -0.42 -0.49
CA PRO A 142 -20.59 0.27 -1.31
C PRO A 142 -20.98 -0.59 -2.52
N GLY A 143 -22.12 -1.31 -2.36
CA GLY A 143 -22.68 -2.12 -3.43
C GLY A 143 -21.96 -3.42 -3.74
N ILE A 144 -21.10 -3.91 -2.84
CA ILE A 144 -20.38 -5.17 -3.02
C ILE A 144 -21.03 -6.32 -2.22
N SER A 145 -20.93 -7.51 -2.80
CA SER A 145 -21.26 -8.76 -2.13
C SER A 145 -20.15 -9.16 -1.15
N HIS A 146 -20.56 -9.78 -0.04
CA HIS A 146 -19.66 -10.30 0.97
C HIS A 146 -20.29 -11.49 1.72
N ALA A 147 -19.45 -12.35 2.26
CA ALA A 147 -19.88 -13.50 3.06
C ALA A 147 -18.87 -13.82 4.17
N PRO A 148 -19.29 -14.37 5.32
CA PRO A 148 -18.35 -14.82 6.35
C PRO A 148 -17.29 -15.83 5.83
N ALA A 149 -17.67 -16.62 4.81
CA ALA A 149 -16.78 -17.59 4.16
C ALA A 149 -15.64 -16.95 3.35
N ASP A 150 -15.70 -15.65 3.06
CA ASP A 150 -14.66 -14.96 2.28
C ASP A 150 -13.28 -15.04 2.95
N ARG A 151 -13.27 -15.09 4.29
CA ARG A 151 -12.05 -15.28 5.07
C ARG A 151 -11.30 -16.57 4.69
N ASP A 152 -12.04 -17.66 4.46
CA ASP A 152 -11.49 -18.94 4.04
C ASP A 152 -11.28 -19.02 2.52
N ASN A 153 -12.13 -18.35 1.75
CA ASN A 153 -12.13 -18.40 0.30
C ASN A 153 -11.04 -17.53 -0.32
N PHE A 154 -10.67 -16.40 0.30
CA PHE A 154 -9.64 -15.50 -0.25
C PHE A 154 -8.27 -16.18 -0.38
N PRO A 155 -7.74 -16.92 0.62
CA PRO A 155 -6.51 -17.70 0.43
C PRO A 155 -6.62 -18.75 -0.68
N LEU A 156 -7.80 -19.31 -0.94
CA LEU A 156 -8.01 -20.26 -2.04
C LEU A 156 -7.96 -19.56 -3.40
N LEU A 157 -8.53 -18.36 -3.51
CA LEU A 157 -8.43 -17.51 -4.71
C LEU A 157 -6.97 -17.14 -5.00
N LEU A 158 -6.24 -16.65 -3.97
CA LEU A 158 -4.83 -16.31 -4.10
C LEU A 158 -3.97 -17.51 -4.50
N ARG A 159 -4.28 -18.70 -3.97
CA ARG A 159 -3.61 -19.94 -4.36
C ARG A 159 -3.81 -20.27 -5.83
N ALA A 160 -5.04 -20.16 -6.35
CA ALA A 160 -5.32 -20.38 -7.76
C ALA A 160 -4.55 -19.39 -8.66
N VAL A 161 -4.50 -18.10 -8.27
CA VAL A 161 -3.73 -17.08 -8.98
C VAL A 161 -2.23 -17.39 -8.92
N ARG A 162 -1.68 -17.74 -7.73
CA ARG A 162 -0.27 -18.08 -7.57
C ARG A 162 0.13 -19.28 -8.44
N GLN A 163 -0.67 -20.34 -8.44
CA GLN A 163 -0.44 -21.52 -9.28
C GLN A 163 -0.44 -21.17 -10.77
N ALA A 164 -1.36 -20.32 -11.22
CA ALA A 164 -1.43 -19.89 -12.62
C ALA A 164 -0.22 -19.02 -13.01
N LEU A 165 0.25 -18.13 -12.11
CA LEU A 165 1.47 -17.35 -12.31
C LEU A 165 2.72 -18.23 -12.32
N ASP A 166 2.80 -19.24 -11.46
CA ASP A 166 3.92 -20.21 -11.43
C ASP A 166 3.95 -21.05 -12.70
N ALA A 167 2.80 -21.48 -13.19
CA ALA A 167 2.70 -22.16 -14.48
C ALA A 167 3.13 -21.28 -15.67
N LEU A 168 2.86 -19.95 -15.59
CA LEU A 168 3.39 -18.99 -16.57
C LEU A 168 4.90 -18.84 -16.41
N SER A 169 5.43 -18.79 -15.18
CA SER A 169 6.87 -18.70 -14.89
C SER A 169 7.66 -19.85 -15.51
N VAL A 170 7.16 -21.09 -15.41
CA VAL A 170 7.78 -22.26 -16.05
C VAL A 170 7.91 -22.10 -17.55
N ARG A 171 6.91 -21.48 -18.20
CA ARG A 171 6.90 -21.29 -19.67
C ARG A 171 7.79 -20.14 -20.15
N THR A 172 7.96 -19.11 -19.32
CA THR A 172 8.64 -17.86 -19.72
C THR A 172 10.03 -17.69 -19.13
N GLY A 173 10.38 -18.46 -18.08
CA GLY A 173 11.59 -18.27 -17.31
C GLY A 173 11.56 -17.02 -16.39
N LYS A 174 10.44 -16.25 -16.39
CA LYS A 174 10.28 -15.01 -15.62
C LYS A 174 9.51 -15.30 -14.32
N ARG A 175 9.97 -14.76 -13.19
CA ARG A 175 9.20 -14.79 -11.94
C ARG A 175 8.15 -13.70 -11.96
N TYR A 176 6.91 -14.03 -11.57
CA TYR A 176 5.80 -13.10 -11.46
C TYR A 176 5.43 -12.85 -10.01
N LEU A 177 5.16 -11.58 -9.69
CA LEU A 177 4.76 -11.13 -8.37
C LEU A 177 3.24 -11.31 -8.17
N LEU A 178 2.86 -11.64 -6.94
CA LEU A 178 1.49 -11.56 -6.46
C LEU A 178 1.50 -10.74 -5.18
N THR A 179 0.83 -9.61 -5.18
CA THR A 179 0.68 -8.74 -4.01
C THR A 179 -0.79 -8.54 -3.66
N ILE A 180 -1.06 -8.05 -2.47
CA ILE A 180 -2.40 -7.66 -2.06
C ILE A 180 -2.37 -6.28 -1.42
N ALA A 181 -3.44 -5.49 -1.60
CA ALA A 181 -3.77 -4.40 -0.72
C ALA A 181 -4.57 -4.92 0.48
N ALA A 182 -4.35 -4.35 1.65
CA ALA A 182 -5.05 -4.75 2.87
C ALA A 182 -5.20 -3.56 3.82
N ALA A 183 -6.21 -3.59 4.68
CA ALA A 183 -6.41 -2.60 5.74
C ALA A 183 -6.38 -3.25 7.12
N GLY A 184 -6.02 -2.47 8.14
CA GLY A 184 -6.01 -2.92 9.52
C GLY A 184 -7.41 -2.94 10.16
N GLY A 185 -7.50 -3.37 11.42
CA GLY A 185 -8.72 -3.36 12.22
C GLY A 185 -9.73 -4.41 11.82
N GLU A 186 -10.96 -3.99 11.55
CA GLU A 186 -12.02 -4.92 11.20
C GLU A 186 -11.73 -5.66 9.90
N ALA A 187 -11.22 -4.97 8.90
CA ALA A 187 -10.80 -5.58 7.64
C ALA A 187 -9.73 -6.66 7.82
N ALA A 188 -8.76 -6.44 8.71
CA ALA A 188 -7.72 -7.44 9.01
C ALA A 188 -8.31 -8.74 9.59
N ARG A 189 -9.41 -8.66 10.35
CA ARG A 189 -10.09 -9.87 10.89
C ARG A 189 -10.71 -10.73 9.80
N GLY A 190 -11.04 -10.14 8.66
CA GLY A 190 -11.51 -10.85 7.46
C GLY A 190 -10.41 -11.58 6.70
N LEU A 191 -9.15 -11.48 7.11
CA LEU A 191 -8.00 -12.09 6.44
C LEU A 191 -7.45 -13.28 7.26
N ASP A 192 -7.25 -14.41 6.61
CA ASP A 192 -6.47 -15.53 7.16
C ASP A 192 -4.98 -15.32 6.78
N LEU A 193 -4.31 -14.40 7.48
CA LEU A 193 -2.93 -14.02 7.20
C LEU A 193 -1.96 -15.22 7.19
N PRO A 194 -2.02 -16.19 8.11
CA PRO A 194 -1.16 -17.37 8.05
C PRO A 194 -1.26 -18.16 6.73
N ARG A 195 -2.45 -18.21 6.11
CA ARG A 195 -2.65 -18.89 4.81
C ARG A 195 -2.34 -17.98 3.62
N ILE A 196 -2.43 -16.66 3.77
CA ILE A 196 -2.16 -15.66 2.73
C ILE A 196 -0.67 -15.41 2.57
N VAL A 197 0.06 -15.19 3.66
CA VAL A 197 1.48 -14.78 3.66
C VAL A 197 2.40 -15.65 2.80
N PRO A 198 2.27 -17.00 2.78
CA PRO A 198 3.10 -17.84 1.91
C PRO A 198 2.84 -17.67 0.41
N LEU A 199 1.65 -17.15 0.03
CA LEU A 199 1.21 -17.04 -1.35
C LEU A 199 1.60 -15.73 -2.01
N VAL A 200 1.83 -14.67 -1.20
CA VAL A 200 2.07 -13.30 -1.70
C VAL A 200 3.50 -12.84 -1.49
N ASP A 201 3.97 -11.98 -2.36
CA ASP A 201 5.31 -11.38 -2.33
C ASP A 201 5.36 -10.12 -1.45
N ALA A 202 4.24 -9.39 -1.34
CA ALA A 202 4.10 -8.22 -0.48
C ALA A 202 2.63 -7.99 -0.10
N ILE A 203 2.44 -7.25 1.00
CA ILE A 203 1.17 -6.71 1.47
C ILE A 203 1.30 -5.19 1.52
N HIS A 204 0.52 -4.51 0.69
CA HIS A 204 0.40 -3.06 0.66
C HIS A 204 -0.65 -2.66 1.69
N LEU A 205 -0.20 -2.23 2.88
CA LEU A 205 -1.08 -1.92 3.99
C LEU A 205 -1.62 -0.50 3.85
N MET A 206 -2.93 -0.37 3.62
CA MET A 206 -3.62 0.91 3.44
C MET A 206 -3.73 1.64 4.78
N THR A 207 -2.68 2.38 5.15
CA THR A 207 -2.57 3.16 6.37
C THR A 207 -2.96 4.61 6.15
N PHE A 208 -4.13 4.78 5.54
CA PHE A 208 -4.78 6.06 5.26
C PHE A 208 -6.31 5.89 5.25
N ASP A 209 -7.03 6.98 5.08
CA ASP A 209 -8.50 7.05 5.13
C ASP A 209 -9.09 6.53 6.46
N PHE A 210 -8.35 6.73 7.56
CA PHE A 210 -8.81 6.39 8.91
C PHE A 210 -10.00 7.27 9.36
N HIS A 211 -10.12 8.47 8.77
CA HIS A 211 -11.25 9.40 8.93
C HIS A 211 -11.75 9.88 7.57
N GLY A 212 -13.05 10.15 7.48
CA GLY A 212 -13.67 10.72 6.28
C GLY A 212 -14.42 9.72 5.39
N ARG A 213 -14.51 8.46 5.80
CA ARG A 213 -15.30 7.45 5.11
C ARG A 213 -16.68 7.26 5.80
N ASP A 214 -16.68 7.14 7.13
CA ASP A 214 -17.86 6.80 7.91
C ASP A 214 -18.23 7.95 8.86
N GLY A 215 -19.24 8.71 8.49
CA GLY A 215 -19.74 9.82 9.30
C GLY A 215 -18.89 11.08 9.20
N CYS A 216 -19.41 12.17 9.79
CA CYS A 216 -18.74 13.48 9.78
C CYS A 216 -18.08 13.75 11.14
N ARG A 217 -16.92 13.15 11.39
CA ARG A 217 -16.01 13.47 12.49
C ARG A 217 -14.60 13.63 11.94
N THR A 218 -13.97 14.75 12.22
CA THR A 218 -12.59 15.00 11.82
C THR A 218 -11.59 14.13 12.59
N GLY A 219 -10.37 14.02 12.08
CA GLY A 219 -9.26 13.28 12.67
C GLY A 219 -8.12 13.13 11.67
N HIS A 220 -7.00 12.61 12.11
CA HIS A 220 -5.88 12.31 11.20
C HIS A 220 -6.23 11.13 10.30
N HIS A 221 -6.35 11.36 9.00
CA HIS A 221 -6.70 10.28 8.07
C HIS A 221 -5.55 9.31 7.80
N ALA A 222 -4.31 9.71 8.12
CA ALA A 222 -3.11 8.90 7.85
C ALA A 222 -2.01 9.10 8.92
N GLY A 223 -2.40 9.41 10.18
CA GLY A 223 -1.45 9.64 11.27
C GLY A 223 -0.51 8.44 11.50
N LEU A 224 0.76 8.73 11.82
CA LEU A 224 1.74 7.69 12.11
C LEU A 224 1.42 6.98 13.43
N HIS A 225 1.17 7.75 14.47
CA HIS A 225 0.82 7.27 15.81
C HIS A 225 -0.55 7.79 16.25
N ARG A 226 -1.03 7.26 17.34
CA ARG A 226 -2.27 7.70 17.95
C ARG A 226 -2.12 9.10 18.55
N SER A 227 -3.02 10.02 18.20
CA SER A 227 -3.12 11.35 18.82
C SER A 227 -3.56 11.25 20.29
N ALA A 228 -3.15 12.23 21.11
CA ALA A 228 -3.65 12.40 22.47
C ALA A 228 -5.17 12.67 22.53
N LEU A 229 -5.73 13.25 21.45
CA LEU A 229 -7.15 13.57 21.31
C LEU A 229 -7.98 12.42 20.73
N ALA A 230 -7.32 11.35 20.28
CA ALA A 230 -7.98 10.22 19.64
C ALA A 230 -8.77 9.36 20.63
N GLY A 231 -9.98 8.94 20.22
CA GLY A 231 -10.80 7.98 20.95
C GLY A 231 -10.29 6.54 20.83
N PRO A 232 -10.86 5.59 21.59
CA PRO A 232 -10.43 4.18 21.58
C PRO A 232 -10.56 3.50 20.22
N ALA A 233 -11.52 3.93 19.40
CA ALA A 233 -11.81 3.37 18.09
C ALA A 233 -10.92 3.95 16.98
N ASP A 234 -10.30 5.13 17.21
CA ASP A 234 -9.48 5.79 16.21
C ASP A 234 -8.22 4.95 15.91
N ARG A 235 -7.84 4.97 14.66
CA ARG A 235 -6.76 4.16 14.13
C ARG A 235 -5.57 5.04 13.74
N ASP A 236 -4.41 4.40 13.65
CA ASP A 236 -3.16 4.97 13.20
C ASP A 236 -2.34 3.94 12.42
N THR A 237 -1.30 4.42 11.73
CA THR A 237 -0.43 3.60 10.90
C THR A 237 0.27 2.50 11.72
N MET A 238 0.80 2.86 12.89
CA MET A 238 1.59 1.91 13.68
C MET A 238 0.77 0.80 14.28
N ARG A 239 -0.43 1.12 14.73
CA ARG A 239 -1.38 0.10 15.18
C ARG A 239 -1.70 -0.90 14.08
N ALA A 240 -1.93 -0.42 12.85
CA ALA A 240 -2.18 -1.31 11.72
C ALA A 240 -0.94 -2.18 11.38
N VAL A 241 0.25 -1.60 11.39
CA VAL A 241 1.52 -2.35 11.18
C VAL A 241 1.69 -3.43 12.25
N ASP A 242 1.52 -3.08 13.53
CA ASP A 242 1.70 -4.01 14.66
C ASP A 242 0.68 -5.16 14.62
N GLU A 243 -0.57 -4.91 14.19
CA GLU A 243 -1.58 -5.96 13.98
C GLU A 243 -1.10 -7.01 12.97
N PHE A 244 -0.51 -6.60 11.85
CA PHE A 244 -0.01 -7.52 10.81
C PHE A 244 1.26 -8.25 11.24
N LEU A 245 2.20 -7.55 11.90
CA LEU A 245 3.40 -8.18 12.43
C LEU A 245 3.07 -9.22 13.52
N ALA A 246 2.14 -8.90 14.42
CA ALA A 246 1.68 -9.82 15.47
C ALA A 246 0.96 -11.06 14.88
N ALA A 247 0.33 -10.91 13.70
CA ALA A 247 -0.26 -12.03 12.95
C ALA A 247 0.76 -12.86 12.17
N GLY A 248 2.07 -12.58 12.31
CA GLY A 248 3.16 -13.34 11.70
C GLY A 248 3.55 -12.90 10.29
N VAL A 249 3.12 -11.74 9.82
CA VAL A 249 3.59 -11.19 8.55
C VAL A 249 5.06 -10.78 8.69
N PRO A 250 5.97 -11.29 7.85
CA PRO A 250 7.36 -10.87 7.89
C PRO A 250 7.50 -9.37 7.59
N PRO A 251 8.29 -8.60 8.35
CA PRO A 251 8.44 -7.15 8.16
C PRO A 251 8.76 -6.77 6.71
N ARG A 252 9.60 -7.54 6.02
CA ARG A 252 10.00 -7.30 4.62
C ARG A 252 8.88 -7.50 3.59
N LYS A 253 7.77 -8.12 3.95
CA LYS A 253 6.59 -8.24 3.09
C LYS A 253 5.57 -7.13 3.32
N LEU A 254 5.70 -6.33 4.37
CA LEU A 254 4.75 -5.30 4.76
C LEU A 254 5.20 -3.91 4.29
N LEU A 255 4.39 -3.24 3.49
CA LEU A 255 4.61 -1.89 2.98
C LEU A 255 3.45 -0.99 3.43
N PRO A 256 3.63 -0.19 4.49
CA PRO A 256 2.61 0.79 4.89
C PRO A 256 2.43 1.86 3.82
N GLY A 257 1.20 2.37 3.75
CA GLY A 257 0.77 3.34 2.75
C GLY A 257 1.07 4.77 3.14
N ILE A 258 1.42 5.56 2.14
CA ILE A 258 1.49 7.03 2.16
C ILE A 258 0.35 7.56 1.29
N ALA A 259 -0.38 8.55 1.79
CA ALA A 259 -1.46 9.18 1.05
C ALA A 259 -0.96 10.46 0.36
N PHE A 260 -0.98 10.48 -0.98
CA PHE A 260 -0.77 11.71 -1.75
C PHE A 260 -2.08 12.50 -1.92
N HIS A 261 -3.04 12.22 -1.06
CA HIS A 261 -4.33 12.89 -0.99
C HIS A 261 -4.65 13.29 0.46
N GLY A 262 -5.61 14.18 0.62
CA GLY A 262 -6.16 14.58 1.91
C GLY A 262 -7.68 14.48 1.93
N LYS A 263 -8.26 14.70 3.10
CA LYS A 263 -9.72 14.79 3.30
C LYS A 263 -10.05 16.18 3.80
N ARG A 264 -11.01 16.81 3.12
CA ARG A 264 -11.58 18.11 3.48
C ARG A 264 -12.95 17.90 4.10
N PHE A 265 -13.14 18.48 5.28
CA PHE A 265 -14.41 18.49 6.02
C PHE A 265 -14.92 19.92 6.12
N THR A 266 -16.21 20.12 5.93
CA THR A 266 -16.88 21.42 6.06
C THR A 266 -17.84 21.39 7.24
N GLY A 267 -18.23 22.57 7.75
CA GLY A 267 -19.16 22.68 8.89
C GLY A 267 -18.60 22.11 10.20
N VAL A 268 -17.28 22.16 10.40
CA VAL A 268 -16.61 21.56 11.55
C VAL A 268 -16.77 22.43 12.80
N ALA A 269 -17.02 21.82 13.96
CA ALA A 269 -17.04 22.52 15.24
C ALA A 269 -15.65 23.07 15.59
N PRO A 270 -15.54 24.25 16.25
CA PRO A 270 -14.28 24.98 16.35
C PRO A 270 -13.30 24.47 17.45
N GLY A 271 -13.69 23.48 18.26
CA GLY A 271 -12.80 22.93 19.31
C GLY A 271 -11.53 22.32 18.74
N ASN A 272 -10.40 22.45 19.44
CA ASN A 272 -9.11 21.86 19.09
C ASN A 272 -8.67 22.19 17.64
N ASP A 273 -8.89 23.41 17.19
CA ASP A 273 -8.62 23.81 15.80
C ASP A 273 -9.22 22.86 14.77
N GLY A 274 -10.44 22.41 15.03
CA GLY A 274 -11.20 21.50 14.20
C GLY A 274 -10.78 20.03 14.29
N LEU A 275 -9.74 19.67 15.05
CA LEU A 275 -9.26 18.29 15.16
C LEU A 275 -10.13 17.45 16.12
N TYR A 276 -10.54 16.25 15.68
CA TYR A 276 -11.46 15.32 16.37
C TYR A 276 -12.80 15.94 16.76
N GLN A 277 -13.33 16.79 15.91
CA GLN A 277 -14.60 17.48 16.09
C GLN A 277 -15.71 16.89 15.22
N PRO A 278 -16.98 16.97 15.65
CA PRO A 278 -18.11 16.69 14.78
C PRO A 278 -18.22 17.73 13.68
N CYS A 279 -18.79 17.36 12.57
CA CYS A 279 -19.13 18.24 11.45
C CYS A 279 -20.54 17.97 10.92
N ASP A 280 -21.12 18.97 10.26
CA ASP A 280 -22.46 18.91 9.69
C ASP A 280 -22.49 19.13 8.16
N GLY A 281 -21.29 19.23 7.54
CA GLY A 281 -21.14 19.44 6.12
C GLY A 281 -20.60 18.22 5.35
N GLU A 282 -19.97 18.50 4.24
CA GLU A 282 -19.47 17.47 3.31
C GLU A 282 -18.04 17.04 3.65
N VAL A 283 -17.73 15.80 3.25
CA VAL A 283 -16.37 15.26 3.24
C VAL A 283 -15.97 15.00 1.79
N THR A 284 -14.87 15.62 1.36
CA THR A 284 -14.33 15.45 0.01
C THR A 284 -12.86 15.09 0.03
N THR A 285 -12.39 14.44 -1.05
CA THR A 285 -10.96 14.10 -1.22
C THR A 285 -10.29 15.20 -2.03
N LEU A 286 -9.08 15.60 -1.60
CA LEU A 286 -8.22 16.56 -2.28
C LEU A 286 -6.90 15.86 -2.65
N SER A 287 -6.31 16.21 -3.80
CA SER A 287 -4.94 15.84 -4.12
C SER A 287 -3.93 16.66 -3.29
N TRP A 288 -2.72 16.15 -3.10
CA TRP A 288 -1.62 16.94 -2.53
C TRP A 288 -1.42 18.26 -3.30
N ARG A 289 -1.50 18.19 -4.64
CA ARG A 289 -1.39 19.39 -5.48
C ARG A 289 -2.41 20.46 -5.10
N GLU A 290 -3.68 20.10 -4.87
CA GLU A 290 -4.71 21.07 -4.46
C GLU A 290 -4.43 21.64 -3.08
N VAL A 291 -3.99 20.82 -2.13
CA VAL A 291 -3.59 21.29 -0.79
C VAL A 291 -2.43 22.25 -0.89
N ARG A 292 -1.37 21.89 -1.61
CA ARG A 292 -0.14 22.68 -1.75
C ARG A 292 -0.40 24.02 -2.47
N ASP A 293 -1.08 23.96 -3.62
CA ASP A 293 -1.17 25.10 -4.54
C ASP A 293 -2.25 26.11 -4.11
N HIS A 294 -3.27 25.65 -3.38
CA HIS A 294 -4.42 26.49 -3.02
C HIS A 294 -4.58 26.69 -1.51
N LEU A 295 -4.50 25.66 -0.70
CA LEU A 295 -4.84 25.79 0.72
C LEU A 295 -3.66 26.25 1.58
N LEU A 296 -2.44 25.80 1.29
CA LEU A 296 -1.24 26.28 2.00
C LEU A 296 -0.87 27.72 1.64
N THR A 297 -1.37 28.23 0.51
CA THR A 297 -1.15 29.62 0.06
C THR A 297 -2.31 30.56 0.43
N ASP A 298 -3.48 30.01 0.82
CA ASP A 298 -4.62 30.78 1.29
C ASP A 298 -4.42 31.21 2.74
N GLY A 299 -4.28 32.52 2.96
CA GLY A 299 -4.10 33.10 4.29
C GLY A 299 -5.25 32.88 5.29
N GLY A 300 -6.31 32.18 4.89
CA GLY A 300 -7.41 31.78 5.77
C GLY A 300 -7.17 30.46 6.50
N PHE A 301 -6.24 29.64 6.02
CA PHE A 301 -5.87 28.39 6.66
C PHE A 301 -4.63 28.53 7.52
N VAL A 302 -4.64 27.86 8.67
CA VAL A 302 -3.48 27.69 9.57
C VAL A 302 -3.07 26.25 9.54
N ARG A 303 -1.76 25.99 9.30
CA ARG A 303 -1.19 24.65 9.45
C ARG A 303 -0.91 24.37 10.91
N HIS A 304 -1.35 23.21 11.35
CA HIS A 304 -1.07 22.66 12.67
C HIS A 304 -0.30 21.36 12.55
N TRP A 305 0.38 20.97 13.61
CA TRP A 305 1.14 19.73 13.72
C TRP A 305 0.82 19.02 15.04
N ASP A 306 0.52 17.74 14.98
CA ASP A 306 0.35 16.87 16.15
C ASP A 306 1.66 16.10 16.37
N GLU A 307 2.41 16.53 17.40
CA GLU A 307 3.71 15.94 17.74
C GLU A 307 3.61 14.46 18.11
N GLN A 308 2.51 14.03 18.74
CA GLN A 308 2.32 12.64 19.10
C GLN A 308 1.90 11.79 17.90
N ALA A 309 0.96 12.27 17.10
CA ALA A 309 0.49 11.56 15.93
C ALA A 309 1.47 11.64 14.75
N GLN A 310 2.43 12.59 14.78
CA GLN A 310 3.32 12.93 13.65
C GLN A 310 2.50 13.18 12.37
N ALA A 311 1.50 14.07 12.48
CA ALA A 311 0.55 14.33 11.43
C ALA A 311 0.16 15.81 11.37
N ALA A 312 0.00 16.31 10.15
CA ALA A 312 -0.41 17.69 9.88
C ALA A 312 -1.91 17.79 9.62
N TRP A 313 -2.45 19.00 9.89
CA TRP A 313 -3.77 19.40 9.38
C TRP A 313 -3.83 20.89 9.14
N LEU A 314 -4.83 21.31 8.33
CA LEU A 314 -5.17 22.69 8.12
C LEU A 314 -6.50 23.01 8.78
N TRP A 315 -6.60 24.16 9.40
CA TRP A 315 -7.82 24.71 9.97
C TRP A 315 -8.09 26.12 9.47
N ASN A 316 -9.33 26.34 9.02
CA ASN A 316 -9.83 27.69 8.73
C ASN A 316 -11.01 28.00 9.67
N PRO A 317 -10.81 28.83 10.73
CA PRO A 317 -11.84 29.08 11.72
C PRO A 317 -13.01 29.91 11.20
N ARG A 318 -12.81 30.74 10.14
CA ARG A 318 -13.85 31.57 9.56
C ARG A 318 -14.85 30.76 8.73
N THR A 319 -14.34 29.80 7.96
CA THR A 319 -15.17 28.95 7.09
C THR A 319 -15.52 27.63 7.72
N ARG A 320 -14.97 27.32 8.90
CA ARG A 320 -15.14 26.03 9.60
C ARG A 320 -14.76 24.84 8.73
N VAL A 321 -13.64 24.98 7.99
CA VAL A 321 -13.09 23.94 7.12
C VAL A 321 -11.85 23.34 7.76
N PHE A 322 -11.83 22.04 7.87
CA PHE A 322 -10.70 21.22 8.34
C PHE A 322 -10.19 20.37 7.19
N VAL A 323 -8.85 20.23 7.08
CA VAL A 323 -8.22 19.36 6.08
C VAL A 323 -7.14 18.53 6.76
N THR A 324 -7.25 17.22 6.68
CA THR A 324 -6.20 16.28 7.08
C THR A 324 -5.49 15.75 5.85
N TYR A 325 -4.16 15.68 5.90
CA TYR A 325 -3.32 15.30 4.76
C TYR A 325 -1.95 14.86 5.24
N GLU A 326 -1.17 14.23 4.36
CA GLU A 326 0.25 13.98 4.62
C GLU A 326 1.10 15.04 3.90
N ASP A 327 1.91 15.74 4.66
CA ASP A 327 2.87 16.72 4.15
C ASP A 327 4.31 16.15 4.18
N PRO A 328 5.30 16.93 3.69
CA PRO A 328 6.71 16.51 3.73
C PRO A 328 7.21 16.03 5.10
N GLU A 329 6.73 16.64 6.19
CA GLU A 329 7.14 16.29 7.56
C GLU A 329 6.58 14.94 7.99
N ALA A 330 5.29 14.71 7.76
CA ALA A 330 4.60 13.45 8.06
C ALA A 330 5.19 12.28 7.25
N ILE A 331 5.48 12.50 5.96
CA ILE A 331 6.09 11.49 5.10
C ILE A 331 7.50 11.12 5.56
N ARG A 332 8.34 12.10 5.95
CA ARG A 332 9.67 11.82 6.51
C ARG A 332 9.58 10.99 7.79
N ALA A 333 8.62 11.31 8.66
CA ALA A 333 8.41 10.55 9.90
C ALA A 333 8.02 9.09 9.60
N LYS A 334 7.05 8.89 8.70
CA LYS A 334 6.58 7.56 8.29
C LYS A 334 7.69 6.74 7.62
N ALA A 335 8.40 7.31 6.65
CA ALA A 335 9.47 6.64 5.91
C ALA A 335 10.66 6.27 6.82
N ARG A 336 11.04 7.15 7.76
CA ARG A 336 12.06 6.87 8.78
C ARG A 336 11.66 5.67 9.63
N HIS A 337 10.40 5.62 10.07
CA HIS A 337 9.87 4.52 10.87
C HIS A 337 9.87 3.18 10.10
N VAL A 338 9.57 3.21 8.81
CA VAL A 338 9.67 2.05 7.91
C VAL A 338 11.09 1.48 7.92
N ARG A 339 12.11 2.32 7.84
CA ARG A 339 13.52 1.90 7.92
C ARG A 339 13.87 1.30 9.29
N GLU A 340 13.51 1.99 10.36
CA GLU A 340 13.82 1.59 11.74
C GLU A 340 13.19 0.23 12.09
N ARG A 341 11.98 -0.05 11.58
CA ARG A 341 11.28 -1.31 11.77
C ARG A 341 11.69 -2.41 10.78
N GLY A 342 12.58 -2.12 9.83
CA GLY A 342 13.00 -3.07 8.80
C GLY A 342 11.85 -3.56 7.91
N LEU A 343 10.83 -2.70 7.68
CA LEU A 343 9.70 -3.02 6.81
C LEU A 343 10.11 -3.10 5.36
N GLY A 344 9.24 -3.64 4.51
CA GLY A 344 9.53 -3.90 3.09
C GLY A 344 9.69 -2.66 2.22
N GLY A 345 9.34 -1.49 2.73
CA GLY A 345 9.31 -0.22 2.02
C GLY A 345 8.00 0.51 2.24
N VAL A 346 7.63 1.36 1.29
CA VAL A 346 6.35 2.08 1.29
C VAL A 346 5.57 1.81 0.01
N MET A 347 4.26 1.84 0.10
CA MET A 347 3.42 2.07 -1.07
C MET A 347 2.78 3.45 -0.97
N TYR A 348 2.41 4.07 -2.09
CA TYR A 348 1.67 5.33 -2.04
C TYR A 348 0.45 5.32 -2.97
N ARG A 349 -0.60 6.02 -2.55
CA ARG A 349 -1.82 6.26 -3.30
C ARG A 349 -2.08 7.76 -3.41
N GLU A 350 -2.22 8.34 -4.58
CA GLU A 350 -1.95 7.81 -5.91
C GLU A 350 -1.06 8.81 -6.68
N HIS A 351 -0.37 8.32 -7.67
CA HIS A 351 0.69 9.07 -8.35
C HIS A 351 0.22 10.38 -8.98
N GLY A 352 -0.98 10.41 -9.58
CA GLY A 352 -1.51 11.62 -10.21
C GLY A 352 -1.88 12.75 -9.22
N ALA A 353 -1.92 12.46 -7.92
CA ALA A 353 -2.20 13.47 -6.89
C ALA A 353 -0.95 14.30 -6.51
N ASP A 354 0.27 13.82 -6.86
CA ASP A 354 1.55 14.50 -6.68
C ASP A 354 2.25 14.70 -8.04
N ALA A 355 1.66 15.51 -8.91
CA ALA A 355 2.08 15.65 -10.31
C ALA A 355 3.56 16.07 -10.50
N ASN A 356 4.18 16.69 -9.50
CA ASN A 356 5.58 17.10 -9.52
C ASN A 356 6.50 16.11 -8.79
N GLU A 357 5.97 14.99 -8.32
CA GLU A 357 6.67 13.94 -7.57
C GLU A 357 7.41 14.45 -6.31
N GLN A 358 6.96 15.55 -5.73
CA GLN A 358 7.59 16.18 -4.56
C GLN A 358 7.53 15.26 -3.33
N LEU A 359 6.37 14.67 -3.05
CA LEU A 359 6.20 13.76 -1.92
C LEU A 359 6.92 12.44 -2.17
N LEU A 360 6.97 11.99 -3.42
CA LEU A 360 7.75 10.82 -3.82
C LEU A 360 9.24 11.02 -3.56
N ASP A 361 9.81 12.17 -3.94
CA ASP A 361 11.23 12.48 -3.69
C ASP A 361 11.53 12.51 -2.20
N ILE A 362 10.66 13.10 -1.39
CA ILE A 362 10.79 13.14 0.07
C ILE A 362 10.73 11.73 0.69
N ALA A 363 9.82 10.89 0.22
CA ALA A 363 9.72 9.51 0.70
C ALA A 363 11.01 8.73 0.40
N ARG A 364 11.57 8.87 -0.82
CA ARG A 364 12.83 8.23 -1.23
C ARG A 364 14.01 8.69 -0.39
N GLU A 365 14.18 10.02 -0.25
CA GLU A 365 15.23 10.62 0.60
C GLU A 365 15.17 10.05 2.03
N ALA A 366 13.99 10.06 2.64
CA ALA A 366 13.80 9.59 4.00
C ALA A 366 14.00 8.06 4.16
N LEU A 367 13.76 7.29 3.10
CA LEU A 367 14.10 5.87 3.02
C LEU A 367 15.61 5.63 2.82
N GLY A 368 16.40 6.65 2.53
CA GLY A 368 17.82 6.55 2.24
C GLY A 368 18.11 6.00 0.84
N LEU A 369 17.19 6.21 -0.10
CA LEU A 369 17.31 5.81 -1.50
C LEU A 369 17.91 6.97 -2.32
N PRO A 370 18.74 6.67 -3.34
CA PRO A 370 19.36 7.68 -4.20
C PRO A 370 18.34 8.46 -5.04
#